data_3de4d1a1f4f00b1b902d6cc920029f37
#
_entry.id   3de4d1a1f4f00b1b902d6cc920029f37
#
_cell.length_a   1.000
_cell.length_b   1.000
_cell.length_c   1.000
_cell.angle_alpha   90.00
_cell.angle_beta   90.00
_cell.angle_gamma   90.00
#
_symmetry.space_group_name_H-M   'P 1'
#
loop_
_entity.id
_entity.type
_entity.pdbx_description
1 polymer ?
#
loop_
_entity_poly.entity_id
_entity_poly.type
_entity_poly.pdbx_seq_one_letter_code
_entity_poly.pdbx_strand_id
1 'polypeptide(L)'
;MKAAGISPEDIDTILISHLHPDHIFGLMEKDTNAQVFPNAEILVGEAEYDFWTAPGLIEKLPEGRQGLAKRIQATFPNWKNVSRFSSGAEVVSGITAVDSFGHTPGHQSFNISSGDDQMLLVGDAVIVPALFLPNLDWQLSFDADKDMATKTRKAMIDQAVSDNINIGGYHFGFPNSGKIEKDGNGYVFAPVA
;
A
#
# COMPACT_ATOMS: atom_id res chain seq x y z
N MET A 1 12.84 10.96 7.48
CA MET A 1 13.45 11.90 6.53
C MET A 1 14.50 12.77 7.22
N LYS A 2 14.16 13.68 8.13
CA LYS A 2 15.14 14.61 8.77
C LYS A 2 16.36 13.92 9.38
N ALA A 3 16.18 12.78 10.05
CA ALA A 3 17.29 11.99 10.62
C ALA A 3 18.22 11.39 9.55
N ALA A 4 17.74 11.23 8.33
CA ALA A 4 18.51 10.76 7.16
C ALA A 4 19.06 11.92 6.31
N GLY A 5 18.85 13.18 6.72
CA GLY A 5 19.27 14.36 5.95
C GLY A 5 18.47 14.58 4.67
N ILE A 6 17.30 13.99 4.55
CA ILE A 6 16.41 14.11 3.37
C ILE A 6 15.30 15.09 3.70
N SER A 7 15.06 16.06 2.81
CA SER A 7 13.94 17.00 2.88
C SER A 7 12.77 16.57 1.98
N PRO A 8 11.55 17.08 2.18
CA PRO A 8 10.43 16.83 1.28
C PRO A 8 10.69 17.25 -0.17
N GLU A 9 11.48 18.28 -0.38
CA GLU A 9 11.86 18.81 -1.69
C GLU A 9 12.79 17.89 -2.48
N ASP A 10 13.47 16.95 -1.78
CA ASP A 10 14.38 15.98 -2.40
C ASP A 10 13.63 14.73 -2.95
N ILE A 11 12.33 14.61 -2.66
CA ILE A 11 11.51 13.49 -3.14
C ILE A 11 10.88 13.87 -4.48
N ASP A 12 11.14 13.08 -5.49
CA ASP A 12 10.63 13.28 -6.85
C ASP A 12 9.46 12.34 -7.23
N THR A 13 9.34 11.20 -6.54
CA THR A 13 8.29 10.21 -6.85
C THR A 13 7.75 9.56 -5.57
N ILE A 14 6.43 9.46 -5.47
CA ILE A 14 5.73 8.80 -4.37
C ILE A 14 4.76 7.77 -4.96
N LEU A 15 4.92 6.51 -4.58
CA LEU A 15 4.00 5.42 -4.95
C LEU A 15 3.02 5.17 -3.81
N ILE A 16 1.73 5.18 -4.12
CA ILE A 16 0.67 4.97 -3.15
C ILE A 16 0.10 3.57 -3.32
N SER A 17 0.14 2.78 -2.25
CA SER A 17 -0.50 1.47 -2.22
C SER A 17 -2.02 1.59 -2.21
N HIS A 18 -2.56 2.47 -1.35
CA HIS A 18 -3.99 2.74 -1.22
C HIS A 18 -4.24 4.04 -0.45
N LEU A 19 -5.48 4.54 -0.47
CA LEU A 19 -5.82 5.86 0.04
C LEU A 19 -6.38 5.87 1.48
N HIS A 20 -5.96 4.95 2.37
CA HIS A 20 -6.28 5.04 3.80
C HIS A 20 -5.46 6.15 4.50
N PRO A 21 -5.96 6.68 5.64
CA PRO A 21 -5.41 7.88 6.26
C PRO A 21 -3.94 7.80 6.64
N ASP A 22 -3.51 6.68 7.18
CA ASP A 22 -2.15 6.43 7.63
C ASP A 22 -1.15 6.28 6.48
N HIS A 23 -1.63 6.07 5.26
CA HIS A 23 -0.80 6.01 4.05
C HIS A 23 -0.74 7.34 3.28
N ILE A 24 -1.73 8.23 3.45
CA ILE A 24 -1.79 9.45 2.64
C ILE A 24 -1.77 10.76 3.44
N PHE A 25 -2.10 10.76 4.73
CA PHE A 25 -2.15 12.03 5.47
C PHE A 25 -0.78 12.67 5.69
N GLY A 26 0.31 11.90 5.58
CA GLY A 26 1.67 12.44 5.53
C GLY A 26 2.00 13.24 4.26
N LEU A 27 1.19 13.15 3.22
CA LEU A 27 1.34 13.93 1.98
C LEU A 27 0.73 15.33 2.07
N MET A 28 -0.06 15.59 3.12
CA MET A 28 -0.90 16.78 3.25
C MET A 28 -0.57 17.55 4.51
N GLU A 29 -0.46 18.86 4.39
CA GLU A 29 -0.52 19.75 5.53
C GLU A 29 -1.85 19.60 6.27
N LYS A 30 -1.79 19.58 7.60
CA LYS A 30 -2.93 19.23 8.46
C LYS A 30 -4.15 20.12 8.22
N ASP A 31 -3.94 21.43 8.10
CA ASP A 31 -5.04 22.40 8.11
C ASP A 31 -5.42 22.89 6.71
N THR A 32 -4.50 22.83 5.76
CA THR A 32 -4.66 23.42 4.41
C THR A 32 -4.83 22.38 3.31
N ASN A 33 -4.49 21.10 3.57
CA ASN A 33 -4.33 20.06 2.57
C ASN A 33 -3.32 20.40 1.45
N ALA A 34 -2.44 21.37 1.66
CA ALA A 34 -1.34 21.66 0.74
C ALA A 34 -0.37 20.46 0.70
N GLN A 35 0.27 20.26 -0.44
CA GLN A 35 1.23 19.18 -0.60
C GLN A 35 2.48 19.40 0.26
N VAL A 36 2.88 18.37 0.99
CA VAL A 36 4.12 18.35 1.78
C VAL A 36 5.34 18.11 0.88
N PHE A 37 5.17 17.41 -0.25
CA PHE A 37 6.23 17.04 -1.20
C PHE A 37 6.03 17.80 -2.52
N PRO A 38 6.55 19.03 -2.63
CA PRO A 38 6.18 19.94 -3.72
C PRO A 38 6.73 19.52 -5.08
N ASN A 39 7.81 18.74 -5.11
CA ASN A 39 8.47 18.28 -6.32
C ASN A 39 8.07 16.85 -6.74
N ALA A 40 7.39 16.11 -5.86
CA ALA A 40 7.07 14.73 -6.12
C ALA A 40 5.89 14.55 -7.06
N GLU A 41 6.02 13.67 -8.04
CA GLU A 41 4.89 13.04 -8.71
C GLU A 41 4.29 11.97 -7.80
N ILE A 42 2.97 12.01 -7.59
CA ILE A 42 2.23 11.05 -6.76
C ILE A 42 1.51 10.08 -7.68
N LEU A 43 1.93 8.82 -7.66
CA LEU A 43 1.39 7.76 -8.49
C LEU A 43 0.40 6.90 -7.69
N VAL A 44 -0.83 6.80 -8.18
CA VAL A 44 -1.94 6.05 -7.56
C VAL A 44 -2.53 5.06 -8.56
N GLY A 45 -2.85 3.84 -8.12
CA GLY A 45 -3.55 2.87 -8.97
C GLY A 45 -4.88 3.41 -9.47
N GLU A 46 -5.20 3.22 -10.77
CA GLU A 46 -6.45 3.71 -11.38
C GLU A 46 -7.69 3.26 -10.60
N ALA A 47 -7.77 1.97 -10.26
CA ALA A 47 -8.92 1.42 -9.54
C ALA A 47 -9.10 2.05 -8.15
N GLU A 48 -8.01 2.34 -7.45
CA GLU A 48 -8.03 3.00 -6.14
C GLU A 48 -8.49 4.45 -6.25
N TYR A 49 -7.90 5.18 -7.20
CA TYR A 49 -8.27 6.57 -7.45
C TYR A 49 -9.74 6.69 -7.86
N ASP A 50 -10.19 5.87 -8.81
CA ASP A 50 -11.55 5.91 -9.33
C ASP A 50 -12.58 5.55 -8.26
N PHE A 51 -12.29 4.58 -7.40
CA PHE A 51 -13.15 4.23 -6.28
C PHE A 51 -13.35 5.44 -5.34
N TRP A 52 -12.25 6.02 -4.84
CA TRP A 52 -12.34 7.09 -3.83
C TRP A 52 -12.87 8.42 -4.38
N THR A 53 -12.70 8.66 -5.67
CA THR A 53 -13.19 9.89 -6.33
C THR A 53 -14.55 9.72 -7.01
N ALA A 54 -15.14 8.52 -6.94
CA ALA A 54 -16.43 8.23 -7.59
C ALA A 54 -17.56 9.15 -7.09
N PRO A 55 -18.36 9.72 -7.98
CA PRO A 55 -19.56 10.46 -7.60
C PRO A 55 -20.52 9.60 -6.77
N GLY A 56 -21.05 10.15 -5.70
CA GLY A 56 -22.00 9.45 -4.82
C GLY A 56 -21.38 8.39 -3.90
N LEU A 57 -20.04 8.29 -3.83
CA LEU A 57 -19.38 7.38 -2.90
C LEU A 57 -19.65 7.75 -1.44
N ILE A 58 -19.58 9.04 -1.12
CA ILE A 58 -19.69 9.54 0.26
C ILE A 58 -20.99 9.03 0.91
N GLU A 59 -22.11 9.12 0.20
CA GLU A 59 -23.42 8.70 0.69
C GLU A 59 -23.56 7.19 0.87
N LYS A 60 -22.73 6.41 0.20
CA LYS A 60 -22.71 4.94 0.30
C LYS A 60 -21.81 4.42 1.41
N LEU A 61 -20.87 5.24 1.87
CA LEU A 61 -19.93 4.84 2.92
C LEU A 61 -20.55 4.96 4.32
N PRO A 62 -20.17 4.08 5.24
CA PRO A 62 -20.45 4.27 6.66
C PRO A 62 -19.97 5.65 7.15
N GLU A 63 -20.71 6.26 8.05
CA GLU A 63 -20.45 7.63 8.55
C GLU A 63 -18.97 7.86 8.93
N GLY A 64 -18.37 6.90 9.63
CA GLY A 64 -16.97 6.97 10.05
C GLY A 64 -15.94 7.00 8.91
N ARG A 65 -16.32 6.61 7.67
CA ARG A 65 -15.45 6.64 6.49
C ARG A 65 -15.73 7.83 5.54
N GLN A 66 -16.84 8.53 5.72
CA GLN A 66 -17.23 9.66 4.86
C GLN A 66 -16.24 10.83 4.93
N GLY A 67 -15.67 11.10 6.12
CA GLY A 67 -14.68 12.15 6.30
C GLY A 67 -13.42 11.95 5.45
N LEU A 68 -12.95 10.71 5.35
CA LEU A 68 -11.82 10.35 4.49
C LEU A 68 -12.15 10.60 3.01
N ALA A 69 -13.28 10.06 2.53
CA ALA A 69 -13.68 10.24 1.13
C ALA A 69 -13.85 11.72 0.77
N LYS A 70 -14.48 12.52 1.64
CA LYS A 70 -14.60 13.98 1.45
C LYS A 70 -13.22 14.65 1.30
N ARG A 71 -12.26 14.27 2.16
CA ARG A 71 -10.92 14.86 2.11
C ARG A 71 -10.18 14.44 0.85
N ILE A 72 -10.24 13.18 0.44
CA ILE A 72 -9.63 12.71 -0.81
C ILE A 72 -10.22 13.44 -2.01
N GLN A 73 -11.56 13.50 -2.14
CA GLN A 73 -12.24 14.16 -3.25
C GLN A 73 -11.97 15.67 -3.32
N ALA A 74 -11.76 16.32 -2.17
CA ALA A 74 -11.39 17.72 -2.13
C ALA A 74 -9.91 17.97 -2.45
N THR A 75 -9.05 16.97 -2.39
CA THR A 75 -7.58 17.14 -2.43
C THR A 75 -6.96 16.56 -3.70
N PHE A 76 -7.04 15.26 -3.89
CA PHE A 76 -6.31 14.56 -4.96
C PHE A 76 -6.66 15.07 -6.37
N PRO A 77 -7.93 15.31 -6.75
CA PRO A 77 -8.25 15.85 -8.07
C PRO A 77 -7.73 17.27 -8.33
N ASN A 78 -7.40 18.01 -7.27
CA ASN A 78 -6.92 19.39 -7.36
C ASN A 78 -5.38 19.50 -7.34
N TRP A 79 -4.67 18.44 -7.01
CA TRP A 79 -3.21 18.41 -7.08
C TRP A 79 -2.77 18.15 -8.53
N LYS A 80 -1.81 18.94 -9.01
CA LYS A 80 -1.38 18.92 -10.42
C LYS A 80 -0.47 17.74 -10.77
N ASN A 81 0.16 17.15 -9.77
CA ASN A 81 1.17 16.12 -9.90
C ASN A 81 0.70 14.75 -9.39
N VAL A 82 -0.60 14.49 -9.43
CA VAL A 82 -1.18 13.16 -9.22
C VAL A 82 -1.38 12.50 -10.58
N SER A 83 -0.71 11.39 -10.78
CA SER A 83 -0.85 10.54 -11.98
C SER A 83 -1.42 9.18 -11.59
N ARG A 84 -2.04 8.50 -12.54
CA ARG A 84 -2.64 7.18 -12.34
C ARG A 84 -1.89 6.15 -13.15
N PHE A 85 -1.74 4.94 -12.61
CA PHE A 85 -1.15 3.83 -13.31
C PHE A 85 -2.10 2.64 -13.38
N SER A 86 -1.99 1.87 -14.45
CA SER A 86 -2.77 0.65 -14.65
C SER A 86 -2.12 -0.55 -13.93
N SER A 87 -2.92 -1.58 -13.70
CA SER A 87 -2.46 -2.88 -13.19
C SER A 87 -1.24 -3.41 -13.96
N GLY A 88 -0.24 -3.89 -13.23
CA GLY A 88 0.98 -4.47 -13.79
C GLY A 88 1.94 -3.48 -14.45
N ALA A 89 1.70 -2.18 -14.35
CA ALA A 89 2.60 -1.18 -14.93
C ALA A 89 3.95 -1.15 -14.21
N GLU A 90 5.03 -0.99 -14.95
CA GLU A 90 6.31 -0.54 -14.41
C GLU A 90 6.16 0.96 -14.10
N VAL A 91 5.98 1.28 -12.82
CA VAL A 91 5.66 2.66 -12.37
C VAL A 91 6.90 3.54 -12.21
N VAL A 92 8.02 2.91 -11.90
CA VAL A 92 9.37 3.47 -11.90
C VAL A 92 10.29 2.36 -12.39
N SER A 93 11.41 2.69 -13.02
CA SER A 93 12.37 1.67 -13.51
C SER A 93 12.73 0.70 -12.38
N GLY A 94 12.48 -0.59 -12.60
CA GLY A 94 12.69 -1.65 -11.63
C GLY A 94 11.58 -1.79 -10.58
N ILE A 95 10.48 -1.01 -10.66
CA ILE A 95 9.35 -1.12 -9.72
C ILE A 95 8.05 -1.36 -10.50
N THR A 96 7.45 -2.53 -10.31
CA THR A 96 6.21 -2.94 -10.97
C THR A 96 5.06 -2.99 -9.98
N ALA A 97 3.93 -2.40 -10.34
CA ALA A 97 2.70 -2.48 -9.57
C ALA A 97 2.10 -3.89 -9.63
N VAL A 98 1.62 -4.39 -8.51
CA VAL A 98 1.00 -5.71 -8.37
C VAL A 98 -0.37 -5.55 -7.75
N ASP A 99 -1.42 -5.99 -8.44
CA ASP A 99 -2.78 -5.96 -7.89
C ASP A 99 -2.88 -6.77 -6.60
N SER A 100 -3.31 -6.11 -5.55
CA SER A 100 -3.50 -6.72 -4.24
C SER A 100 -4.82 -6.28 -3.60
N PHE A 101 -5.88 -6.34 -4.42
CA PHE A 101 -7.24 -5.91 -4.07
C PHE A 101 -7.80 -6.67 -2.87
N GLY A 102 -8.75 -6.04 -2.18
CA GLY A 102 -9.50 -6.61 -1.06
C GLY A 102 -9.45 -5.72 0.17
N HIS A 103 -8.27 -5.28 0.62
CA HIS A 103 -8.14 -4.32 1.72
C HIS A 103 -8.82 -2.99 1.33
N THR A 104 -8.49 -2.45 0.18
CA THR A 104 -9.32 -1.51 -0.57
C THR A 104 -9.61 -2.07 -1.96
N PRO A 105 -10.61 -1.54 -2.70
CA PRO A 105 -10.96 -2.03 -4.03
C PRO A 105 -9.86 -1.92 -5.07
N GLY A 106 -8.92 -1.01 -4.90
CA GLY A 106 -7.81 -0.77 -5.82
C GLY A 106 -6.42 -0.86 -5.18
N HIS A 107 -6.30 -1.50 -3.99
CA HIS A 107 -5.03 -1.64 -3.30
C HIS A 107 -3.94 -2.23 -4.20
N GLN A 108 -2.74 -1.64 -4.15
CA GLN A 108 -1.56 -2.05 -4.91
C GLN A 108 -0.42 -2.44 -3.98
N SER A 109 0.27 -3.49 -4.34
CA SER A 109 1.60 -3.85 -3.84
C SER A 109 2.64 -3.50 -4.89
N PHE A 110 3.93 -3.53 -4.54
CA PHE A 110 4.99 -3.18 -5.49
C PHE A 110 6.09 -4.23 -5.44
N ASN A 111 6.43 -4.78 -6.62
CA ASN A 111 7.61 -5.62 -6.77
C ASN A 111 8.79 -4.74 -7.18
N ILE A 112 9.81 -4.71 -6.35
CA ILE A 112 11.07 -4.00 -6.58
C ILE A 112 12.10 -5.01 -7.05
N SER A 113 12.74 -4.75 -8.19
CA SER A 113 13.77 -5.61 -8.79
C SER A 113 15.05 -4.84 -9.03
N SER A 114 16.18 -5.39 -8.63
CA SER A 114 17.52 -4.84 -8.86
C SER A 114 18.50 -5.98 -9.13
N GLY A 115 18.85 -6.20 -10.41
CA GLY A 115 19.58 -7.39 -10.81
C GLY A 115 18.79 -8.66 -10.49
N ASP A 116 19.41 -9.57 -9.73
CA ASP A 116 18.77 -10.82 -9.29
C ASP A 116 17.99 -10.66 -7.96
N ASP A 117 18.10 -9.52 -7.30
CA ASP A 117 17.42 -9.24 -6.03
C ASP A 117 15.99 -8.75 -6.27
N GLN A 118 15.08 -9.27 -5.46
CA GLN A 118 13.66 -8.88 -5.49
C GLN A 118 13.12 -8.64 -4.08
N MET A 119 12.21 -7.67 -3.99
CA MET A 119 11.44 -7.38 -2.78
C MET A 119 10.00 -7.05 -3.14
N LEU A 120 9.05 -7.70 -2.46
CA LEU A 120 7.63 -7.39 -2.58
C LEU A 120 7.18 -6.50 -1.41
N LEU A 121 6.83 -5.25 -1.70
CA LEU A 121 6.19 -4.36 -0.73
C LEU A 121 4.68 -4.62 -0.74
N VAL A 122 4.18 -5.20 0.34
CA VAL A 122 2.82 -5.76 0.38
C VAL A 122 1.73 -4.77 0.83
N GLY A 123 2.12 -3.57 1.29
CA GLY A 123 1.15 -2.63 1.86
C GLY A 123 0.32 -3.29 2.96
N ASP A 124 -1.00 -3.11 2.90
CA ASP A 124 -1.95 -3.65 3.87
C ASP A 124 -2.60 -4.97 3.44
N ALA A 125 -2.13 -5.57 2.33
CA ALA A 125 -2.49 -6.95 2.00
C ALA A 125 -2.01 -7.92 3.08
N VAL A 126 -0.88 -7.61 3.74
CA VAL A 126 -0.36 -8.29 4.93
C VAL A 126 -0.04 -7.26 5.99
N ILE A 127 -0.69 -7.35 7.14
CA ILE A 127 -0.40 -6.53 8.30
C ILE A 127 0.01 -7.40 9.48
N VAL A 128 0.75 -6.84 10.44
CA VAL A 128 1.13 -7.49 11.71
C VAL A 128 1.53 -8.97 11.51
N PRO A 129 2.70 -9.26 10.91
CA PRO A 129 3.09 -10.61 10.53
C PRO A 129 2.93 -11.65 11.64
N ALA A 130 3.24 -11.29 12.88
CA ALA A 130 3.12 -12.19 14.04
C ALA A 130 1.69 -12.73 14.28
N LEU A 131 0.66 -12.02 13.78
CA LEU A 131 -0.74 -12.45 13.91
C LEU A 131 -1.26 -13.12 12.65
N PHE A 132 -0.96 -12.54 11.49
CA PHE A 132 -1.58 -12.96 10.23
C PHE A 132 -0.85 -14.09 9.52
N LEU A 133 0.48 -14.22 9.67
CA LEU A 133 1.20 -15.31 9.02
C LEU A 133 0.88 -16.70 9.59
N PRO A 134 0.71 -16.88 10.91
CA PRO A 134 0.19 -18.14 11.44
C PRO A 134 -1.27 -18.41 11.06
N ASN A 135 -2.03 -17.37 10.71
CA ASN A 135 -3.49 -17.42 10.55
C ASN A 135 -3.93 -16.67 9.30
N LEU A 136 -3.52 -17.10 8.11
CA LEU A 136 -3.80 -16.40 6.84
C LEU A 136 -5.29 -16.23 6.54
N ASP A 137 -6.15 -17.06 7.16
CA ASP A 137 -7.61 -16.98 7.04
C ASP A 137 -8.27 -15.89 7.90
N TRP A 138 -7.53 -15.27 8.80
CA TRP A 138 -8.07 -14.19 9.61
C TRP A 138 -8.42 -12.99 8.75
N GLN A 139 -9.58 -12.40 9.05
CA GLN A 139 -10.13 -11.26 8.34
C GLN A 139 -10.04 -10.00 9.18
N LEU A 140 -9.72 -8.89 8.54
CA LEU A 140 -9.71 -7.56 9.17
C LEU A 140 -11.09 -6.91 9.05
N SER A 141 -11.47 -6.15 10.08
CA SER A 141 -12.68 -5.31 10.01
C SER A 141 -12.54 -4.14 9.04
N PHE A 142 -11.30 -3.78 8.69
CA PHE A 142 -11.00 -2.69 7.77
C PHE A 142 -10.98 -3.11 6.31
N ASP A 143 -10.93 -4.42 6.01
CA ASP A 143 -10.98 -4.91 4.64
C ASP A 143 -12.33 -4.58 3.99
N ALA A 144 -12.29 -4.00 2.81
CA ALA A 144 -13.48 -3.66 2.04
C ALA A 144 -14.17 -4.92 1.50
N ASP A 145 -13.37 -5.88 1.02
CA ASP A 145 -13.78 -7.24 0.65
C ASP A 145 -12.88 -8.23 1.37
N LYS A 146 -13.41 -8.82 2.43
CA LYS A 146 -12.67 -9.70 3.33
C LYS A 146 -12.22 -11.00 2.67
N ASP A 147 -13.04 -11.57 1.81
CA ASP A 147 -12.73 -12.82 1.13
C ASP A 147 -11.65 -12.60 0.06
N MET A 148 -11.77 -11.51 -0.69
CA MET A 148 -10.75 -11.10 -1.64
C MET A 148 -9.42 -10.77 -0.94
N ALA A 149 -9.43 -10.01 0.15
CA ALA A 149 -8.23 -9.68 0.94
C ALA A 149 -7.53 -10.94 1.46
N THR A 150 -8.30 -11.90 1.97
CA THR A 150 -7.76 -13.21 2.41
C THR A 150 -7.13 -13.97 1.25
N LYS A 151 -7.80 -14.02 0.10
CA LYS A 151 -7.28 -14.68 -1.11
C LYS A 151 -5.99 -14.01 -1.59
N THR A 152 -5.98 -12.71 -1.67
CA THR A 152 -4.82 -11.89 -2.05
C THR A 152 -3.63 -12.15 -1.12
N ARG A 153 -3.85 -12.08 0.19
CA ARG A 153 -2.82 -12.35 1.21
C ARG A 153 -2.18 -13.70 1.02
N LYS A 154 -2.98 -14.75 0.87
CA LYS A 154 -2.48 -16.11 0.65
C LYS A 154 -1.62 -16.20 -0.60
N ALA A 155 -2.11 -15.68 -1.73
CA ALA A 155 -1.37 -15.71 -2.99
C ALA A 155 -0.01 -14.99 -2.89
N MET A 156 0.02 -13.84 -2.23
CA MET A 156 1.27 -13.07 -2.05
C MET A 156 2.28 -13.77 -1.14
N ILE A 157 1.80 -14.39 -0.06
CA ILE A 157 2.67 -15.16 0.84
C ILE A 157 3.19 -16.42 0.15
N ASP A 158 2.33 -17.14 -0.56
CA ASP A 158 2.73 -18.32 -1.34
C ASP A 158 3.78 -17.96 -2.40
N GLN A 159 3.59 -16.86 -3.11
CA GLN A 159 4.57 -16.34 -4.08
C GLN A 159 5.90 -16.00 -3.39
N ALA A 160 5.86 -15.20 -2.31
CA ALA A 160 7.09 -14.78 -1.61
C ALA A 160 7.93 -15.98 -1.13
N VAL A 161 7.26 -17.05 -0.66
CA VAL A 161 7.93 -18.29 -0.23
C VAL A 161 8.43 -19.11 -1.42
N SER A 162 7.61 -19.29 -2.47
CA SER A 162 7.96 -20.05 -3.66
C SER A 162 9.17 -19.46 -4.38
N ASP A 163 9.17 -18.15 -4.54
CA ASP A 163 10.18 -17.43 -5.31
C ASP A 163 11.36 -16.99 -4.43
N ASN A 164 11.29 -17.28 -3.13
CA ASN A 164 12.30 -16.92 -2.13
C ASN A 164 12.67 -15.42 -2.17
N ILE A 165 11.68 -14.55 -2.34
CA ILE A 165 11.86 -13.10 -2.36
C ILE A 165 11.67 -12.49 -0.97
N ASN A 166 12.28 -11.33 -0.73
CA ASN A 166 12.02 -10.55 0.48
C ASN A 166 10.63 -9.92 0.43
N ILE A 167 9.99 -9.77 1.57
CA ILE A 167 8.80 -8.94 1.68
C ILE A 167 9.04 -7.78 2.63
N GLY A 168 8.32 -6.69 2.41
CA GLY A 168 8.31 -5.54 3.30
C GLY A 168 6.89 -5.02 3.46
N GLY A 169 6.58 -4.47 4.63
CA GLY A 169 5.25 -3.95 4.92
C GLY A 169 5.27 -2.79 5.91
N TYR A 170 4.35 -1.87 5.74
CA TYR A 170 4.23 -0.70 6.59
C TYR A 170 3.95 -1.08 8.06
N HIS A 171 3.08 -2.07 8.27
CA HIS A 171 2.67 -2.54 9.61
C HIS A 171 3.50 -3.71 10.16
N PHE A 172 4.71 -3.93 9.66
CA PHE A 172 5.55 -5.06 10.10
C PHE A 172 6.34 -4.80 11.37
N GLY A 173 6.53 -3.56 11.76
CA GLY A 173 7.48 -3.16 12.80
C GLY A 173 8.89 -2.99 12.23
N PHE A 174 9.87 -2.76 13.08
CA PHE A 174 11.26 -2.53 12.64
C PHE A 174 12.15 -3.73 13.03
N PRO A 175 12.99 -4.26 12.09
CA PRO A 175 13.04 -3.94 10.67
C PRO A 175 11.77 -4.43 9.96
N ASN A 176 11.27 -3.66 8.99
CA ASN A 176 10.01 -3.92 8.33
C ASN A 176 10.12 -4.74 7.04
N SER A 177 11.24 -5.40 6.84
CA SER A 177 11.51 -6.28 5.68
C SER A 177 12.23 -7.56 6.12
N GLY A 178 12.03 -8.64 5.36
CA GLY A 178 12.59 -9.94 5.65
C GLY A 178 12.06 -11.03 4.74
N LYS A 179 12.27 -12.27 5.14
CA LYS A 179 11.76 -13.48 4.48
C LYS A 179 10.51 -14.00 5.16
N ILE A 180 9.72 -14.74 4.40
CA ILE A 180 8.65 -15.57 4.95
C ILE A 180 9.13 -17.01 4.92
N GLU A 181 9.01 -17.69 6.06
CA GLU A 181 9.38 -19.08 6.23
C GLU A 181 8.16 -19.90 6.66
N LYS A 182 8.12 -21.18 6.27
CA LYS A 182 7.07 -22.10 6.74
C LYS A 182 7.29 -22.43 8.20
N ASP A 183 6.23 -22.39 9.00
CA ASP A 183 6.22 -22.82 10.40
C ASP A 183 4.94 -23.66 10.68
N GLY A 184 5.10 -24.95 10.79
CA GLY A 184 3.99 -25.88 10.93
C GLY A 184 2.98 -25.76 9.77
N ASN A 185 1.73 -25.42 10.10
CA ASN A 185 0.66 -25.19 9.12
C ASN A 185 0.55 -23.73 8.68
N GLY A 186 1.38 -22.83 9.21
CA GLY A 186 1.39 -21.42 8.91
C GLY A 186 2.76 -20.95 8.41
N TYR A 187 3.01 -19.67 8.65
CA TYR A 187 4.24 -18.99 8.25
C TYR A 187 4.74 -18.10 9.39
N VAL A 188 6.02 -17.78 9.34
CA VAL A 188 6.70 -16.85 10.25
C VAL A 188 7.47 -15.81 9.43
N PHE A 189 7.59 -14.61 9.98
CA PHE A 189 8.43 -13.55 9.42
C PHE A 189 9.81 -13.60 10.02
N ALA A 190 10.83 -13.79 9.18
CA ALA A 190 12.24 -13.73 9.51
C ALA A 190 12.81 -12.37 9.04
N PRO A 191 12.95 -11.37 9.94
CA PRO A 191 13.43 -10.05 9.56
C PRO A 191 14.88 -10.11 9.05
N VAL A 192 15.23 -9.25 8.11
CA VAL A 192 16.64 -9.05 7.71
C VAL A 192 17.43 -8.46 8.90
N ALA A 193 18.66 -8.94 9.08
CA ALA A 193 19.54 -8.50 10.17
C ALA A 193 20.10 -7.08 9.91
#